data_b3ec39a27bd9913ef1d72933c3bff39b
#
_entry.id   b3ec39a27bd9913ef1d72933c3bff39b
#
_cell.length_a   1.000
_cell.length_b   1.000
_cell.length_c   1.000
_cell.angle_alpha   90.00
_cell.angle_beta   90.00
_cell.angle_gamma   90.00
#
_symmetry.space_group_name_H-M   'P 1'
#
loop_
_entity.id
_entity.type
_entity.pdbx_description
1 polymer ?
#
loop_
_entity_poly.entity_id
_entity_poly.type
_entity_poly.pdbx_seq_one_letter_code
_entity_poly.pdbx_strand_id
1 'polypeptide(L)'
;MTLLSVAQMNSQNDIEANFIVIESLIQQSKAQAAELIVFPENFVCFAAGKQRETAAQFESIQQRLEQLAHRYQIWIIAGTLPCPFRPDGSIIDDGRVRTVSLCISPERTEARYDKIHLFDVQVSDAVGGYQESRFFEPGDEVVVAKTPFGNIGLMVCYDLRFPELALILRQQGANILTAPAAFTYTTGQLHWQLLLQARAMDSQCYVLGAAQQGWHGEQRQTWGHAGITNSRGQLLEMIAVEGHGLITSSFDLAEQNDIRLAMPLMQHRKLINY
;
A
#
# COMPACT_ATOMS: atom_id res chain seq x y z
N MET A 1 -14.10 15.70 -9.25
CA MET A 1 -13.61 14.31 -9.27
C MET A 1 -12.10 14.31 -9.30
N THR A 2 -11.45 13.60 -8.41
CA THR A 2 -10.00 13.44 -8.33
C THR A 2 -9.60 12.13 -9.00
N LEU A 3 -8.52 12.11 -9.78
CA LEU A 3 -8.00 10.88 -10.39
C LEU A 3 -6.89 10.30 -9.51
N LEU A 4 -7.00 9.01 -9.21
CA LEU A 4 -6.09 8.26 -8.36
C LEU A 4 -5.49 7.10 -9.15
N SER A 5 -4.18 6.95 -9.10
CA SER A 5 -3.44 5.90 -9.79
C SER A 5 -2.92 4.83 -8.85
N VAL A 6 -2.87 3.60 -9.35
CA VAL A 6 -2.30 2.45 -8.66
C VAL A 6 -1.31 1.74 -9.57
N ALA A 7 -0.12 1.48 -9.04
CA ALA A 7 0.96 0.83 -9.77
C ALA A 7 1.01 -0.67 -9.52
N GLN A 8 1.34 -1.42 -10.56
CA GLN A 8 1.86 -2.78 -10.48
C GLN A 8 3.34 -2.76 -10.85
N MET A 9 4.17 -3.47 -10.09
CA MET A 9 5.61 -3.55 -10.37
C MET A 9 6.12 -4.99 -10.27
N ASN A 10 7.22 -5.25 -10.99
CA ASN A 10 8.08 -6.42 -10.77
C ASN A 10 9.43 -5.92 -10.27
N SER A 11 9.46 -5.51 -9.01
CA SER A 11 10.69 -4.96 -8.42
C SER A 11 11.73 -6.07 -8.18
N GLN A 12 12.98 -5.75 -8.43
CA GLN A 12 14.11 -6.63 -8.26
C GLN A 12 15.09 -6.09 -7.18
N ASN A 13 16.28 -6.64 -7.08
CA ASN A 13 17.31 -6.24 -6.11
C ASN A 13 18.08 -4.97 -6.49
N ASP A 14 17.85 -4.41 -7.67
CA ASP A 14 18.51 -3.21 -8.17
C ASP A 14 17.65 -1.97 -7.92
N ILE A 15 18.05 -1.16 -6.94
CA ILE A 15 17.33 0.05 -6.53
C ILE A 15 17.27 1.07 -7.69
N GLU A 16 18.35 1.25 -8.45
CA GLU A 16 18.39 2.22 -9.54
C GLU A 16 17.48 1.81 -10.70
N ALA A 17 17.49 0.54 -11.08
CA ALA A 17 16.58 0.01 -12.08
C ALA A 17 15.12 0.16 -11.66
N ASN A 18 14.80 -0.10 -10.39
CA ASN A 18 13.44 0.10 -9.86
C ASN A 18 13.04 1.58 -9.86
N PHE A 19 13.96 2.51 -9.55
CA PHE A 19 13.68 3.95 -9.61
C PHE A 19 13.41 4.46 -11.03
N ILE A 20 14.03 3.89 -12.06
CA ILE A 20 13.70 4.21 -13.46
C ILE A 20 12.23 3.86 -13.73
N VAL A 21 11.77 2.71 -13.27
CA VAL A 21 10.36 2.28 -13.42
C VAL A 21 9.44 3.18 -12.59
N ILE A 22 9.80 3.48 -11.34
CA ILE A 22 9.04 4.38 -10.44
C ILE A 22 8.79 5.73 -11.13
N GLU A 23 9.86 6.38 -11.63
CA GLU A 23 9.73 7.68 -12.29
C GLU A 23 8.90 7.59 -13.56
N SER A 24 9.05 6.54 -14.37
CA SER A 24 8.22 6.30 -15.55
C SER A 24 6.73 6.17 -15.21
N LEU A 25 6.38 5.43 -14.14
CA LEU A 25 4.99 5.27 -13.69
C LEU A 25 4.42 6.59 -13.13
N ILE A 26 5.23 7.40 -12.45
CA ILE A 26 4.84 8.75 -12.03
C ILE A 26 4.53 9.63 -13.24
N GLN A 27 5.38 9.62 -14.27
CA GLN A 27 5.15 10.38 -15.50
C GLN A 27 3.86 9.95 -16.20
N GLN A 28 3.59 8.65 -16.31
CA GLN A 28 2.36 8.13 -16.88
C GLN A 28 1.12 8.54 -16.05
N SER A 29 1.22 8.50 -14.73
CA SER A 29 0.16 8.93 -13.81
C SER A 29 -0.17 10.41 -14.00
N LYS A 30 0.85 11.26 -14.08
CA LYS A 30 0.66 12.71 -14.35
C LYS A 30 0.10 12.98 -15.73
N ALA A 31 0.51 12.21 -16.74
CA ALA A 31 -0.05 12.34 -18.10
C ALA A 31 -1.56 12.04 -18.13
N GLN A 32 -2.05 11.23 -17.19
CA GLN A 32 -3.48 10.95 -16.98
C GLN A 32 -4.14 11.94 -16.01
N ALA A 33 -3.46 13.03 -15.63
CA ALA A 33 -3.92 14.05 -14.66
C ALA A 33 -4.24 13.50 -13.26
N ALA A 34 -3.63 12.38 -12.85
CA ALA A 34 -3.81 11.85 -11.50
C ALA A 34 -3.12 12.75 -10.46
N GLU A 35 -3.74 12.83 -9.28
CA GLU A 35 -3.24 13.60 -8.15
C GLU A 35 -2.48 12.74 -7.12
N LEU A 36 -2.70 11.42 -7.18
CA LEU A 36 -2.07 10.43 -6.30
C LEU A 36 -1.62 9.22 -7.11
N ILE A 37 -0.45 8.67 -6.76
CA ILE A 37 -0.02 7.34 -7.16
C ILE A 37 0.32 6.49 -5.94
N VAL A 38 -0.14 5.22 -5.94
CA VAL A 38 0.18 4.22 -4.90
C VAL A 38 1.14 3.19 -5.47
N PHE A 39 2.30 3.02 -4.85
CA PHE A 39 3.29 1.99 -5.19
C PHE A 39 3.12 0.72 -4.34
N PRO A 40 3.55 -0.45 -4.82
CA PRO A 40 3.40 -1.71 -4.08
C PRO A 40 4.39 -1.87 -2.92
N GLU A 41 4.18 -2.90 -2.11
CA GLU A 41 5.11 -3.32 -1.05
C GLU A 41 6.49 -3.65 -1.64
N ASN A 42 7.57 -3.23 -0.96
CA ASN A 42 8.98 -3.43 -1.38
C ASN A 42 9.33 -2.89 -2.78
N PHE A 43 8.69 -1.81 -3.20
CA PHE A 43 8.77 -1.30 -4.57
C PHE A 43 10.16 -0.79 -4.99
N VAL A 44 11.00 -0.36 -4.04
CA VAL A 44 12.36 0.11 -4.33
C VAL A 44 13.40 -1.01 -4.36
N CYS A 45 13.15 -2.10 -3.62
CA CYS A 45 14.02 -3.27 -3.60
C CYS A 45 13.24 -4.48 -3.10
N PHE A 46 13.12 -5.52 -3.93
CA PHE A 46 12.46 -6.74 -3.53
C PHE A 46 13.43 -7.94 -3.69
N ALA A 47 14.20 -8.20 -2.65
CA ALA A 47 15.16 -9.30 -2.60
C ALA A 47 15.32 -9.84 -1.19
N ALA A 48 15.40 -11.16 -1.06
CA ALA A 48 15.63 -11.82 0.21
C ALA A 48 16.98 -11.38 0.82
N GLY A 49 17.00 -11.08 2.12
CA GLY A 49 18.21 -10.71 2.85
C GLY A 49 18.70 -9.27 2.63
N LYS A 50 18.04 -8.48 1.77
CA LYS A 50 18.46 -7.09 1.48
C LYS A 50 17.80 -6.03 2.37
N GLN A 51 16.96 -6.43 3.31
CA GLN A 51 16.15 -5.49 4.13
C GLN A 51 17.02 -4.48 4.89
N ARG A 52 18.11 -4.93 5.54
CA ARG A 52 19.01 -4.06 6.30
C ARG A 52 19.84 -3.14 5.41
N GLU A 53 20.32 -3.66 4.27
CA GLU A 53 21.08 -2.88 3.31
C GLU A 53 20.22 -1.76 2.70
N THR A 54 18.97 -2.08 2.38
CA THR A 54 18.01 -1.08 1.90
C THR A 54 17.60 -0.10 3.00
N ALA A 55 17.42 -0.59 4.25
CA ALA A 55 17.10 0.25 5.40
C ALA A 55 18.20 1.28 5.71
N ALA A 56 19.48 0.93 5.50
CA ALA A 56 20.59 1.88 5.66
C ALA A 56 20.52 3.06 4.67
N GLN A 57 19.73 2.94 3.60
CA GLN A 57 19.51 3.98 2.61
C GLN A 57 18.13 4.68 2.76
N PHE A 58 17.40 4.41 3.85
CA PHE A 58 16.02 4.89 4.04
C PHE A 58 15.88 6.39 3.81
N GLU A 59 16.70 7.21 4.46
CA GLU A 59 16.62 8.68 4.35
C GLU A 59 16.90 9.17 2.93
N SER A 60 17.89 8.61 2.25
CA SER A 60 18.23 8.98 0.88
C SER A 60 17.14 8.55 -0.12
N ILE A 61 16.52 7.39 0.11
CA ILE A 61 15.38 6.90 -0.69
C ILE A 61 14.17 7.80 -0.47
N GLN A 62 13.85 8.12 0.79
CA GLN A 62 12.76 9.03 1.13
C GLN A 62 12.95 10.39 0.47
N GLN A 63 14.12 10.99 0.60
CA GLN A 63 14.45 12.28 -0.03
C GLN A 63 14.27 12.24 -1.55
N ARG A 64 14.70 11.14 -2.20
CA ARG A 64 14.53 10.98 -3.65
C ARG A 64 13.05 10.90 -4.05
N LEU A 65 12.21 10.23 -3.25
CA LEU A 65 10.76 10.16 -3.47
C LEU A 65 10.08 11.53 -3.26
N GLU A 66 10.50 12.30 -2.24
CA GLU A 66 10.04 13.67 -2.02
C GLU A 66 10.41 14.58 -3.20
N GLN A 67 11.62 14.44 -3.75
CA GLN A 67 12.03 15.17 -4.96
C GLN A 67 11.18 14.80 -6.18
N LEU A 68 10.80 13.54 -6.35
CA LEU A 68 9.90 13.12 -7.42
C LEU A 68 8.48 13.68 -7.21
N ALA A 69 7.94 13.60 -5.99
CA ALA A 69 6.64 14.17 -5.64
C ALA A 69 6.60 15.69 -5.96
N HIS A 70 7.65 16.42 -5.55
CA HIS A 70 7.81 17.83 -5.84
C HIS A 70 7.92 18.14 -7.33
N ARG A 71 8.81 17.42 -8.05
CA ARG A 71 9.04 17.62 -9.49
C ARG A 71 7.78 17.43 -10.32
N TYR A 72 7.02 16.37 -10.01
CA TYR A 72 5.82 16.01 -10.77
C TYR A 72 4.53 16.58 -10.20
N GLN A 73 4.60 17.30 -9.07
CA GLN A 73 3.42 17.84 -8.37
C GLN A 73 2.34 16.78 -8.18
N ILE A 74 2.71 15.65 -7.55
CA ILE A 74 1.85 14.48 -7.31
C ILE A 74 2.04 13.94 -5.90
N TRP A 75 0.96 13.49 -5.28
CA TRP A 75 1.04 12.74 -4.03
C TRP A 75 1.53 11.32 -4.30
N ILE A 76 2.37 10.78 -3.41
CA ILE A 76 2.90 9.42 -3.52
C ILE A 76 2.59 8.67 -2.22
N ILE A 77 1.93 7.51 -2.33
CA ILE A 77 2.02 6.50 -1.30
C ILE A 77 3.23 5.62 -1.65
N ALA A 78 4.29 5.81 -0.89
CA ALA A 78 5.55 5.08 -1.04
C ALA A 78 5.40 3.68 -0.45
N GLY A 79 4.69 2.84 -1.14
CA GLY A 79 4.36 1.44 -0.88
C GLY A 79 4.88 0.92 0.45
N THR A 80 6.06 0.27 0.45
CA THR A 80 6.84 0.10 1.67
C THR A 80 8.34 0.25 1.46
N LEU A 81 8.99 0.76 2.52
CA LEU A 81 10.43 0.86 2.68
C LEU A 81 10.84 0.19 3.98
N PRO A 82 11.94 -0.60 4.02
CA PRO A 82 12.53 -1.01 5.27
C PRO A 82 13.17 0.20 5.96
N CYS A 83 12.88 0.39 7.27
CA CYS A 83 13.35 1.54 8.04
C CYS A 83 14.06 1.07 9.32
N PRO A 84 15.28 1.57 9.65
CA PRO A 84 16.01 1.15 10.85
C PRO A 84 15.56 1.88 12.12
N PHE A 85 14.61 2.83 12.02
CA PHE A 85 14.16 3.66 13.13
C PHE A 85 12.68 3.40 13.45
N ARG A 86 12.32 3.51 14.74
CA ARG A 86 10.94 3.64 15.18
C ARG A 86 10.42 5.06 14.94
N PRO A 87 9.10 5.31 15.06
CA PRO A 87 8.53 6.66 14.87
C PRO A 87 9.13 7.75 15.77
N ASP A 88 9.60 7.40 16.97
CA ASP A 88 10.26 8.31 17.92
C ASP A 88 11.72 8.60 17.57
N GLY A 89 12.25 8.04 16.49
CA GLY A 89 13.64 8.17 16.02
C GLY A 89 14.61 7.21 16.69
N SER A 90 14.18 6.36 17.63
CA SER A 90 15.05 5.36 18.24
C SER A 90 15.45 4.28 17.24
N ILE A 91 16.72 3.88 17.31
CA ILE A 91 17.27 2.82 16.43
C ILE A 91 16.80 1.46 16.91
N ILE A 92 16.50 0.57 15.95
CA ILE A 92 16.22 -0.85 16.23
C ILE A 92 17.55 -1.58 16.25
N ASP A 93 17.99 -2.03 17.42
CA ASP A 93 19.34 -2.57 17.68
C ASP A 93 19.42 -4.10 17.69
N ASP A 94 18.27 -4.80 17.64
CA ASP A 94 18.21 -6.27 17.60
C ASP A 94 18.42 -6.86 16.20
N GLY A 95 18.69 -6.00 15.23
CA GLY A 95 18.96 -6.35 13.84
C GLY A 95 17.72 -6.51 12.97
N ARG A 96 16.52 -6.24 13.49
CA ARG A 96 15.29 -6.09 12.68
C ARG A 96 15.20 -4.66 12.13
N VAL A 97 14.21 -4.45 11.27
CA VAL A 97 13.82 -3.14 10.73
C VAL A 97 12.30 -3.03 10.75
N ARG A 98 11.74 -1.83 10.51
CA ARG A 98 10.30 -1.64 10.30
C ARG A 98 9.96 -1.72 8.82
N THR A 99 8.75 -2.18 8.50
CA THR A 99 8.14 -2.05 7.16
C THR A 99 7.29 -0.78 7.18
N VAL A 100 7.76 0.26 6.50
CA VAL A 100 7.18 1.61 6.57
C VAL A 100 6.53 2.01 5.26
N SER A 101 5.27 2.44 5.31
CA SER A 101 4.58 3.13 4.22
C SER A 101 4.55 4.64 4.50
N LEU A 102 4.91 5.45 3.48
CA LEU A 102 4.90 6.91 3.61
C LEU A 102 3.83 7.53 2.70
N CYS A 103 3.13 8.53 3.22
CA CYS A 103 2.31 9.43 2.43
C CYS A 103 3.10 10.70 2.18
N ILE A 104 3.47 10.96 0.94
CA ILE A 104 4.35 12.07 0.54
C ILE A 104 3.54 13.03 -0.33
N SER A 105 3.46 14.30 0.10
CA SER A 105 2.90 15.41 -0.68
C SER A 105 3.97 16.02 -1.60
N PRO A 106 3.61 16.91 -2.52
CA PRO A 106 4.60 17.70 -3.27
C PRO A 106 5.56 18.52 -2.39
N GLU A 107 5.20 18.80 -1.15
CA GLU A 107 6.00 19.63 -0.22
C GLU A 107 6.85 18.81 0.74
N ARG A 108 6.35 17.65 1.22
CA ARG A 108 7.01 16.87 2.27
C ARG A 108 6.33 15.51 2.51
N THR A 109 6.94 14.70 3.36
CA THR A 109 6.28 13.54 3.96
C THR A 109 5.23 13.99 4.99
N GLU A 110 3.98 13.63 4.79
CA GLU A 110 2.83 14.03 5.62
C GLU A 110 2.47 12.99 6.68
N ALA A 111 2.69 11.71 6.38
CA ALA A 111 2.39 10.63 7.31
C ALA A 111 3.31 9.42 7.10
N ARG A 112 3.54 8.69 8.18
CA ARG A 112 4.26 7.42 8.22
C ARG A 112 3.38 6.37 8.90
N TYR A 113 3.27 5.21 8.29
CA TYR A 113 2.64 4.03 8.85
C TYR A 113 3.62 2.88 8.93
N ASP A 114 3.78 2.30 10.10
CA ASP A 114 4.57 1.11 10.36
C ASP A 114 3.63 -0.09 10.34
N LYS A 115 3.89 -1.07 9.47
CA LYS A 115 3.03 -2.26 9.28
C LYS A 115 2.75 -2.96 10.61
N ILE A 116 1.47 -3.13 10.95
CA ILE A 116 1.04 -3.73 12.20
C ILE A 116 1.08 -5.27 12.11
N HIS A 117 0.47 -5.85 11.06
CA HIS A 117 0.32 -7.30 10.96
C HIS A 117 1.42 -7.90 10.08
N LEU A 118 2.32 -8.64 10.71
CA LEU A 118 3.42 -9.32 10.03
C LEU A 118 2.99 -10.68 9.48
N PHE A 119 3.52 -11.04 8.31
CA PHE A 119 3.15 -12.25 7.58
C PHE A 119 3.92 -13.47 8.09
N ASP A 120 3.46 -14.03 9.21
CA ASP A 120 3.99 -15.27 9.81
C ASP A 120 3.02 -16.41 9.53
N VAL A 121 3.24 -17.14 8.44
CA VAL A 121 2.28 -18.14 7.91
C VAL A 121 2.97 -19.33 7.27
N GLN A 122 2.25 -20.45 7.18
CA GLN A 122 2.57 -21.57 6.32
C GLN A 122 1.74 -21.47 5.03
N VAL A 123 2.40 -21.52 3.88
CA VAL A 123 1.76 -21.41 2.56
C VAL A 123 2.24 -22.58 1.68
N SER A 124 1.34 -23.15 0.90
CA SER A 124 1.67 -24.23 -0.06
C SER A 124 2.25 -23.62 -1.35
N ASP A 125 3.42 -23.01 -1.26
CA ASP A 125 4.20 -22.51 -2.39
C ASP A 125 5.66 -23.02 -2.32
N ALA A 126 6.52 -22.58 -3.22
CA ALA A 126 7.93 -23.02 -3.28
C ALA A 126 8.75 -22.64 -2.03
N VAL A 127 8.33 -21.58 -1.29
CA VAL A 127 8.97 -21.13 -0.06
C VAL A 127 8.49 -21.93 1.16
N GLY A 128 7.23 -22.36 1.15
CA GLY A 128 6.61 -23.22 2.17
C GLY A 128 6.23 -22.51 3.47
N GLY A 129 6.94 -21.50 3.89
CA GLY A 129 6.65 -20.76 5.11
C GLY A 129 7.28 -19.38 5.12
N TYR A 130 6.57 -18.44 5.70
CA TYR A 130 7.01 -17.06 5.87
C TYR A 130 7.03 -16.72 7.35
N GLN A 131 8.09 -16.06 7.80
CA GLN A 131 8.24 -15.57 9.17
C GLN A 131 8.80 -14.15 9.10
N GLU A 132 7.90 -13.19 8.79
CA GLU A 132 8.26 -11.79 8.62
C GLU A 132 8.79 -11.18 9.94
N SER A 133 8.23 -11.61 11.09
CA SER A 133 8.65 -11.15 12.42
C SER A 133 10.12 -11.42 12.75
N ARG A 134 10.77 -12.35 12.03
CA ARG A 134 12.20 -12.62 12.18
C ARG A 134 13.06 -11.45 11.70
N PHE A 135 12.57 -10.67 10.72
CA PHE A 135 13.30 -9.60 10.07
C PHE A 135 12.74 -8.22 10.36
N PHE A 136 11.46 -8.17 10.74
CA PHE A 136 10.75 -6.92 10.96
C PHE A 136 10.15 -6.83 12.36
N GLU A 137 10.18 -5.63 12.91
CA GLU A 137 9.47 -5.26 14.13
C GLU A 137 8.10 -4.70 13.76
N PRO A 138 6.97 -5.16 14.36
CA PRO A 138 5.64 -4.67 14.02
C PRO A 138 5.42 -3.24 14.52
N GLY A 139 4.59 -2.47 13.80
CA GLY A 139 3.98 -1.25 14.28
C GLY A 139 2.80 -1.52 15.22
N ASP A 140 2.24 -0.45 15.79
CA ASP A 140 1.12 -0.47 16.74
C ASP A 140 0.16 0.71 16.58
N GLU A 141 0.45 1.66 15.67
CA GLU A 141 -0.36 2.85 15.46
C GLU A 141 -1.19 2.76 14.17
N VAL A 142 -2.46 3.15 14.28
CA VAL A 142 -3.36 3.31 13.14
C VAL A 142 -3.21 4.71 12.58
N VAL A 143 -2.97 4.85 11.27
CA VAL A 143 -2.61 6.13 10.65
C VAL A 143 -3.58 6.52 9.54
N VAL A 144 -4.14 7.73 9.66
CA VAL A 144 -4.93 8.40 8.62
C VAL A 144 -4.23 9.68 8.19
N ALA A 145 -3.76 9.72 6.94
CA ALA A 145 -3.16 10.91 6.33
C ALA A 145 -4.26 11.84 5.78
N LYS A 146 -4.12 13.14 6.03
CA LYS A 146 -5.02 14.16 5.46
C LYS A 146 -4.49 14.63 4.12
N THR A 147 -5.35 14.67 3.10
CA THR A 147 -5.01 15.18 1.77
C THR A 147 -6.07 16.15 1.26
N PRO A 148 -5.79 16.99 0.26
CA PRO A 148 -6.77 17.93 -0.29
C PRO A 148 -8.00 17.25 -0.92
N PHE A 149 -7.90 15.98 -1.30
CA PHE A 149 -8.96 15.24 -2.00
C PHE A 149 -9.66 14.20 -1.13
N GLY A 150 -9.23 13.98 0.12
CA GLY A 150 -9.83 13.05 1.07
C GLY A 150 -8.80 12.47 2.03
N ASN A 151 -9.28 11.84 3.09
CA ASN A 151 -8.40 11.23 4.09
C ASN A 151 -8.01 9.81 3.65
N ILE A 152 -6.72 9.49 3.74
CA ILE A 152 -6.17 8.19 3.34
C ILE A 152 -5.80 7.37 4.57
N GLY A 153 -6.46 6.24 4.77
CA GLY A 153 -6.08 5.23 5.76
C GLY A 153 -4.99 4.32 5.21
N LEU A 154 -3.88 4.23 5.92
CA LEU A 154 -2.72 3.45 5.49
C LEU A 154 -2.80 2.01 6.02
N MET A 155 -2.74 1.04 5.10
CA MET A 155 -2.64 -0.39 5.36
C MET A 155 -1.59 -0.99 4.42
N VAL A 156 -1.01 -2.12 4.79
CA VAL A 156 0.00 -2.82 3.98
C VAL A 156 -0.30 -4.32 3.92
N CYS A 157 -0.49 -4.85 2.72
CA CYS A 157 -0.45 -6.27 2.38
C CYS A 157 -1.28 -7.18 3.32
N TYR A 158 -0.65 -7.80 4.30
CA TYR A 158 -1.30 -8.72 5.24
C TYR A 158 -2.39 -8.05 6.09
N ASP A 159 -2.30 -6.72 6.31
CA ASP A 159 -3.31 -5.93 6.99
C ASP A 159 -4.72 -6.06 6.36
N LEU A 160 -4.80 -6.33 5.05
CA LEU A 160 -6.08 -6.58 4.37
C LEU A 160 -6.89 -7.74 4.97
N ARG A 161 -6.24 -8.68 5.68
CA ARG A 161 -6.94 -9.81 6.28
C ARG A 161 -7.64 -9.45 7.60
N PHE A 162 -7.36 -8.28 8.15
CA PHE A 162 -7.85 -7.81 9.43
C PHE A 162 -8.89 -6.70 9.22
N PRO A 163 -10.20 -7.06 9.13
CA PRO A 163 -11.27 -6.08 8.87
C PRO A 163 -11.34 -4.99 9.94
N GLU A 164 -10.96 -5.29 11.17
CA GLU A 164 -10.94 -4.34 12.27
C GLU A 164 -10.05 -3.13 11.99
N LEU A 165 -8.88 -3.30 11.34
CA LEU A 165 -8.01 -2.17 10.98
C LEU A 165 -8.72 -1.25 9.99
N ALA A 166 -9.32 -1.79 8.93
CA ALA A 166 -10.07 -1.00 7.95
C ALA A 166 -11.24 -0.22 8.59
N LEU A 167 -11.89 -0.83 9.58
CA LEU A 167 -13.00 -0.22 10.30
C LEU A 167 -12.53 0.88 11.26
N ILE A 168 -11.42 0.70 11.95
CA ILE A 168 -10.81 1.75 12.79
C ILE A 168 -10.37 2.93 11.92
N LEU A 169 -9.71 2.69 10.80
CA LEU A 169 -9.33 3.72 9.84
C LEU A 169 -10.56 4.51 9.36
N ARG A 170 -11.66 3.80 9.04
CA ARG A 170 -12.94 4.42 8.68
C ARG A 170 -13.51 5.27 9.81
N GLN A 171 -13.44 4.81 11.06
CA GLN A 171 -13.88 5.57 12.26
C GLN A 171 -13.05 6.84 12.45
N GLN A 172 -11.76 6.79 12.14
CA GLN A 172 -10.86 7.94 12.17
C GLN A 172 -11.03 8.87 10.95
N GLY A 173 -12.00 8.61 10.08
CA GLY A 173 -12.39 9.50 8.99
C GLY A 173 -11.78 9.17 7.64
N ALA A 174 -11.19 7.99 7.43
CA ALA A 174 -10.68 7.60 6.13
C ALA A 174 -11.79 7.54 5.07
N ASN A 175 -11.46 8.02 3.89
CA ASN A 175 -12.25 7.94 2.66
C ASN A 175 -11.67 6.91 1.69
N ILE A 176 -10.36 6.80 1.70
CA ILE A 176 -9.57 5.93 0.84
C ILE A 176 -8.73 5.04 1.76
N LEU A 177 -8.62 3.76 1.46
CA LEU A 177 -7.68 2.82 2.07
C LEU A 177 -6.63 2.44 1.04
N THR A 178 -5.36 2.44 1.43
CA THR A 178 -4.28 1.95 0.57
C THR A 178 -3.85 0.55 0.99
N ALA A 179 -3.48 -0.27 0.02
CA ALA A 179 -3.01 -1.63 0.26
C ALA A 179 -1.82 -1.97 -0.65
N PRO A 180 -0.65 -1.33 -0.45
CA PRO A 180 0.59 -1.81 -1.05
C PRO A 180 0.84 -3.27 -0.67
N ALA A 181 1.07 -4.15 -1.66
CA ALA A 181 1.14 -5.58 -1.38
C ALA A 181 2.14 -6.35 -2.25
N ALA A 182 2.60 -7.46 -1.69
CA ALA A 182 3.37 -8.51 -2.37
C ALA A 182 2.79 -9.89 -2.05
N PHE A 183 1.49 -10.07 -2.31
CA PHE A 183 0.80 -11.35 -2.09
C PHE A 183 1.49 -12.47 -2.85
N THR A 184 1.72 -13.61 -2.19
CA THR A 184 2.23 -14.79 -2.89
C THR A 184 1.28 -15.19 -4.01
N TYR A 185 1.79 -15.81 -5.07
CA TYR A 185 0.97 -16.23 -6.21
C TYR A 185 -0.24 -17.04 -5.76
N THR A 186 -0.01 -18.06 -4.92
CA THR A 186 -1.06 -18.97 -4.44
C THR A 186 -2.14 -18.28 -3.63
N THR A 187 -1.76 -17.43 -2.65
CA THR A 187 -2.75 -16.76 -1.82
C THR A 187 -3.39 -15.57 -2.53
N GLY A 188 -2.67 -14.92 -3.44
CA GLY A 188 -3.17 -13.80 -4.23
C GLY A 188 -4.26 -14.23 -5.18
N GLN A 189 -4.07 -15.33 -5.91
CA GLN A 189 -5.05 -15.89 -6.82
C GLN A 189 -6.42 -16.15 -6.14
N LEU A 190 -6.39 -16.60 -4.88
CA LEU A 190 -7.61 -16.96 -4.16
C LEU A 190 -8.24 -15.77 -3.42
N HIS A 191 -7.42 -14.85 -2.91
CA HIS A 191 -7.89 -13.91 -1.88
C HIS A 191 -7.76 -12.44 -2.25
N TRP A 192 -6.85 -12.06 -3.16
CA TRP A 192 -6.50 -10.66 -3.38
C TRP A 192 -7.70 -9.79 -3.75
N GLN A 193 -8.37 -10.12 -4.86
CA GLN A 193 -9.53 -9.37 -5.32
C GLN A 193 -10.66 -9.38 -4.29
N LEU A 194 -10.94 -10.55 -3.71
CA LEU A 194 -11.98 -10.70 -2.69
C LEU A 194 -11.73 -9.79 -1.49
N LEU A 195 -10.48 -9.71 -1.01
CA LEU A 195 -10.13 -8.87 0.13
C LEU A 195 -10.24 -7.37 -0.19
N LEU A 196 -9.81 -6.92 -1.39
CA LEU A 196 -9.99 -5.53 -1.81
C LEU A 196 -11.47 -5.14 -1.79
N GLN A 197 -12.33 -5.96 -2.39
CA GLN A 197 -13.76 -5.71 -2.46
C GLN A 197 -14.44 -5.78 -1.07
N ALA A 198 -14.07 -6.76 -0.23
CA ALA A 198 -14.61 -6.88 1.11
C ALA A 198 -14.23 -5.67 1.98
N ARG A 199 -12.94 -5.25 1.97
CA ARG A 199 -12.51 -4.07 2.75
C ARG A 199 -13.20 -2.79 2.28
N ALA A 200 -13.39 -2.63 0.97
CA ALA A 200 -14.12 -1.49 0.42
C ALA A 200 -15.58 -1.48 0.87
N MET A 201 -16.25 -2.62 0.83
CA MET A 201 -17.65 -2.74 1.21
C MET A 201 -17.85 -2.56 2.72
N ASP A 202 -17.06 -3.24 3.56
CA ASP A 202 -17.17 -3.22 5.02
C ASP A 202 -16.93 -1.81 5.60
N SER A 203 -15.95 -1.10 5.05
CA SER A 203 -15.56 0.25 5.50
C SER A 203 -16.29 1.37 4.76
N GLN A 204 -16.91 1.07 3.62
CA GLN A 204 -17.45 2.07 2.67
C GLN A 204 -16.38 3.10 2.28
N CYS A 205 -15.14 2.62 2.05
CA CYS A 205 -14.03 3.39 1.54
C CYS A 205 -13.65 2.89 0.15
N TYR A 206 -13.02 3.75 -0.66
CA TYR A 206 -12.27 3.26 -1.81
C TYR A 206 -11.06 2.46 -1.34
N VAL A 207 -10.67 1.42 -2.06
CA VAL A 207 -9.45 0.65 -1.79
C VAL A 207 -8.52 0.67 -2.98
N LEU A 208 -7.29 1.15 -2.77
CA LEU A 208 -6.22 1.26 -3.76
C LEU A 208 -5.19 0.16 -3.49
N GLY A 209 -5.29 -0.95 -4.21
CA GLY A 209 -4.45 -2.12 -4.06
C GLY A 209 -3.29 -2.13 -5.06
N ALA A 210 -2.13 -1.61 -4.69
CA ALA A 210 -0.91 -1.70 -5.49
C ALA A 210 -0.22 -3.05 -5.26
N ALA A 211 0.26 -3.69 -6.32
CA ALA A 211 0.72 -5.07 -6.22
C ALA A 211 2.06 -5.34 -6.89
N GLN A 212 2.91 -6.12 -6.23
CA GLN A 212 4.06 -6.77 -6.87
C GLN A 212 3.59 -7.95 -7.71
N GLN A 213 4.17 -8.12 -8.91
CA GLN A 213 3.80 -9.16 -9.86
C GLN A 213 5.02 -9.91 -10.39
N GLY A 214 4.90 -11.22 -10.55
CA GLY A 214 5.88 -12.06 -11.21
C GLY A 214 6.95 -12.62 -10.27
N TRP A 215 8.10 -13.00 -10.84
CA TRP A 215 9.19 -13.61 -10.12
C TRP A 215 10.15 -12.56 -9.55
N HIS A 216 10.52 -12.73 -8.29
CA HIS A 216 11.51 -11.93 -7.57
C HIS A 216 12.65 -12.86 -7.16
N GLY A 217 13.72 -12.86 -7.95
CA GLY A 217 14.72 -13.91 -7.90
C GLY A 217 14.15 -15.27 -8.37
N GLU A 218 14.71 -16.36 -7.85
CA GLU A 218 14.37 -17.71 -8.33
C GLU A 218 13.25 -18.42 -7.51
N GLN A 219 12.90 -17.91 -6.33
CA GLN A 219 12.07 -18.65 -5.37
C GLN A 219 10.73 -18.00 -5.07
N ARG A 220 10.59 -16.69 -5.20
CA ARG A 220 9.39 -15.97 -4.79
C ARG A 220 8.61 -15.46 -5.99
N GLN A 221 7.38 -15.93 -6.12
CA GLN A 221 6.43 -15.43 -7.11
C GLN A 221 5.28 -14.69 -6.42
N THR A 222 4.92 -13.52 -6.96
CA THR A 222 3.79 -12.71 -6.50
C THR A 222 2.69 -12.63 -7.54
N TRP A 223 1.46 -12.41 -7.06
CA TRP A 223 0.25 -12.52 -7.86
C TRP A 223 0.01 -11.34 -8.81
N GLY A 224 0.37 -10.12 -8.40
CA GLY A 224 0.02 -8.92 -9.14
C GLY A 224 -1.44 -8.54 -9.00
N HIS A 225 -2.07 -8.17 -10.13
CA HIS A 225 -3.46 -7.77 -10.21
C HIS A 225 -3.77 -6.51 -9.38
N ALA A 226 -2.88 -5.50 -9.47
CA ALA A 226 -3.15 -4.20 -8.85
C ALA A 226 -4.55 -3.71 -9.26
N GLY A 227 -5.34 -3.25 -8.27
CA GLY A 227 -6.76 -2.98 -8.49
C GLY A 227 -7.28 -1.77 -7.71
N ILE A 228 -8.33 -1.15 -8.23
CA ILE A 228 -9.07 -0.04 -7.60
C ILE A 228 -10.51 -0.49 -7.39
N THR A 229 -10.98 -0.40 -6.14
CA THR A 229 -12.34 -0.78 -5.76
C THR A 229 -13.04 0.43 -5.13
N ASN A 230 -14.29 0.72 -5.54
CA ASN A 230 -15.07 1.81 -4.97
C ASN A 230 -15.74 1.43 -3.63
N SER A 231 -16.35 2.40 -2.96
CA SER A 231 -17.00 2.22 -1.65
C SER A 231 -18.26 1.33 -1.65
N ARG A 232 -18.70 0.84 -2.82
CA ARG A 232 -19.73 -0.21 -2.95
C ARG A 232 -19.14 -1.62 -3.04
N GLY A 233 -17.80 -1.77 -3.03
CA GLY A 233 -17.13 -3.03 -3.27
C GLY A 233 -17.04 -3.41 -4.75
N GLN A 234 -17.33 -2.50 -5.67
CA GLN A 234 -17.19 -2.75 -7.10
C GLN A 234 -15.74 -2.55 -7.53
N LEU A 235 -15.18 -3.53 -8.20
CA LEU A 235 -13.89 -3.41 -8.85
C LEU A 235 -14.04 -2.49 -10.07
N LEU A 236 -13.39 -1.32 -10.01
CA LEU A 236 -13.43 -0.33 -11.10
C LEU A 236 -12.41 -0.64 -12.17
N GLU A 237 -11.17 -0.93 -11.73
CA GLU A 237 -10.03 -1.23 -12.60
C GLU A 237 -9.18 -2.32 -11.98
N MET A 238 -8.55 -3.14 -12.82
CA MET A 238 -7.55 -4.15 -12.41
C MET A 238 -6.57 -4.45 -13.52
N ILE A 239 -5.28 -4.56 -13.20
CA ILE A 239 -4.24 -4.97 -14.14
C ILE A 239 -4.26 -6.49 -14.24
N ALA A 240 -4.65 -7.00 -15.43
CA ALA A 240 -4.71 -8.46 -15.69
C ALA A 240 -3.48 -8.99 -16.43
N VAL A 241 -2.52 -8.12 -16.77
CA VAL A 241 -1.32 -8.47 -17.53
C VAL A 241 -0.08 -8.53 -16.64
N GLU A 242 0.91 -9.30 -17.07
CA GLU A 242 2.18 -9.42 -16.37
C GLU A 242 3.06 -8.16 -16.57
N GLY A 243 4.01 -7.96 -15.64
CA GLY A 243 4.99 -6.89 -15.69
C GLY A 243 4.56 -5.61 -14.98
N HIS A 244 5.20 -4.51 -15.35
CA HIS A 244 4.87 -3.18 -14.84
C HIS A 244 3.60 -2.64 -15.48
N GLY A 245 2.79 -1.94 -14.71
CA GLY A 245 1.56 -1.35 -15.20
C GLY A 245 1.01 -0.26 -14.30
N LEU A 246 0.09 0.53 -14.84
CA LEU A 246 -0.60 1.60 -14.15
C LEU A 246 -2.08 1.54 -14.50
N ILE A 247 -2.94 1.69 -13.51
CA ILE A 247 -4.36 1.96 -13.68
C ILE A 247 -4.73 3.25 -12.98
N THR A 248 -5.72 3.96 -13.51
CA THR A 248 -6.20 5.22 -12.96
C THR A 248 -7.72 5.22 -12.95
N SER A 249 -8.33 5.62 -11.85
CA SER A 249 -9.78 5.75 -11.74
C SER A 249 -10.16 7.01 -10.97
N SER A 250 -11.40 7.45 -11.16
CA SER A 250 -11.94 8.60 -10.45
C SER A 250 -12.37 8.25 -9.03
N PHE A 251 -12.09 9.15 -8.12
CA PHE A 251 -12.63 9.17 -6.77
C PHE A 251 -13.65 10.30 -6.64
N ASP A 252 -14.83 9.97 -6.15
CA ASP A 252 -15.91 10.92 -5.89
C ASP A 252 -16.33 10.86 -4.42
N LEU A 253 -15.91 11.87 -3.66
CA LEU A 253 -16.23 11.99 -2.24
C LEU A 253 -17.71 12.25 -2.00
N ALA A 254 -18.40 12.96 -2.92
CA ALA A 254 -19.82 13.24 -2.79
C ALA A 254 -20.63 11.94 -2.96
N GLU A 255 -20.36 11.14 -4.01
CA GLU A 255 -20.96 9.82 -4.18
C GLU A 255 -20.74 8.92 -2.98
N GLN A 256 -19.51 8.89 -2.44
CA GLN A 256 -19.20 8.11 -1.25
C GLN A 256 -20.04 8.53 -0.05
N ASN A 257 -20.25 9.83 0.16
CA ASN A 257 -21.07 10.34 1.25
C ASN A 257 -22.54 9.95 1.08
N ASP A 258 -23.07 9.98 -0.14
CA ASP A 258 -24.43 9.53 -0.44
C ASP A 258 -24.60 8.04 -0.13
N ILE A 259 -23.63 7.19 -0.47
CA ILE A 259 -23.61 5.78 -0.13
C ILE A 259 -23.66 5.58 1.39
N ARG A 260 -22.84 6.34 2.14
CA ARG A 260 -22.77 6.28 3.60
C ARG A 260 -24.06 6.76 4.29
N LEU A 261 -24.73 7.75 3.71
CA LEU A 261 -26.04 8.22 4.19
C LEU A 261 -27.14 7.21 3.91
N ALA A 262 -27.17 6.63 2.72
CA ALA A 262 -28.17 5.63 2.34
C ALA A 262 -28.05 4.31 3.12
N MET A 263 -26.82 3.92 3.50
CA MET A 263 -26.52 2.72 4.29
C MET A 263 -25.53 3.05 5.41
N PRO A 264 -26.00 3.60 6.55
CA PRO A 264 -25.13 4.09 7.61
C PRO A 264 -24.55 2.96 8.48
N LEU A 265 -23.70 2.10 7.90
CA LEU A 265 -23.15 0.90 8.54
C LEU A 265 -22.47 1.21 9.88
N MET A 266 -21.72 2.32 9.95
CA MET A 266 -21.01 2.71 11.19
C MET A 266 -21.98 3.04 12.34
N GLN A 267 -23.19 3.55 12.04
CA GLN A 267 -24.21 3.83 13.07
C GLN A 267 -24.96 2.55 13.49
N HIS A 268 -25.08 1.58 12.58
CA HIS A 268 -25.78 0.31 12.83
C HIS A 268 -24.91 -0.71 13.57
N ARG A 269 -23.60 -0.51 13.67
CA ARG A 269 -22.71 -1.41 14.40
C ARG A 269 -23.05 -1.44 15.89
N LYS A 270 -23.18 -2.64 16.43
CA LYS A 270 -23.47 -2.89 17.86
C LYS A 270 -22.23 -3.31 18.65
N LEU A 271 -21.24 -3.92 17.99
CA LEU A 271 -19.99 -4.35 18.58
C LEU A 271 -18.91 -3.32 18.18
N ILE A 272 -18.69 -2.30 19.01
CA ILE A 272 -17.84 -1.14 18.70
C ILE A 272 -16.49 -1.22 19.44
N ASN A 273 -16.38 -2.03 20.47
CA ASN A 273 -15.18 -2.12 21.30
C ASN A 273 -14.22 -3.18 20.74
N TYR A 274 -13.25 -2.73 19.98
CA TYR A 274 -12.04 -3.46 19.63
C TYR A 274 -10.84 -2.77 20.27
#